data_eb32cc3e934fe10eb118017411671b59
#
_entry.id   eb32cc3e934fe10eb118017411671b59
#
_cell.length_a   1.000
_cell.length_b   1.000
_cell.length_c   1.000
_cell.angle_alpha   90.00
_cell.angle_beta   90.00
_cell.angle_gamma   90.00
#
_symmetry.space_group_name_H-M   'P 1'
#
loop_
_entity.id
_entity.type
_entity.pdbx_description
1 polymer ?
#
loop_
_entity_poly.entity_id
_entity_poly.type
_entity_poly.pdbx_seq_one_letter_code
_entity_poly.pdbx_strand_id
1 'polypeptide(L)'
;FQSGGLAVTAWALAAQARGNPEKMRMDQAKLAPDWDLFDAAIKAEVDALWANGTWELGDLPRGKKLTQTVMLCERKRGANGDVTKHKGRYVVRGDTQTYMDDYFEVWAPVARYSTLRVFLSFCASRGLAMQQMDVATAFLNGDVAEEIYIPQPRGYERGDPGKVCKLNKALYGLKQAARAWHRKLKETLGQAGYTACAEDPCLFVGGNGNDACLILVYVDDLLVAGKTMAAAKGALRVVSDAFKARELGAPTYFLGLHIERDEAVKILLLHQRQYVATLLQRFGMADAHPVRLPMSTGVKLQNTGLFLTPELEKVYQELFGVLLYLCAGTRPEISYAVGRLTRHVASPTVGHLAAAKM
;
A
#
# COMPACT_ATOMS: atom_id res chain seq x y z
N PHE A 1 19.59 -22.06 -30.80
CA PHE A 1 18.38 -22.42 -30.06
C PHE A 1 18.68 -23.00 -28.67
N GLN A 2 19.82 -23.68 -28.44
CA GLN A 2 20.18 -24.23 -27.11
C GLN A 2 20.72 -23.18 -26.16
N SER A 3 21.35 -22.10 -26.65
CA SER A 3 21.85 -21.00 -25.82
C SER A 3 20.73 -20.14 -25.21
N GLY A 4 19.57 -20.07 -25.86
CA GLY A 4 18.40 -19.33 -25.35
C GLY A 4 17.75 -19.97 -24.11
N GLY A 5 17.72 -21.30 -24.02
CA GLY A 5 17.13 -22.01 -22.88
C GLY A 5 17.93 -21.83 -21.59
N LEU A 6 19.26 -21.91 -21.66
CA LEU A 6 20.15 -21.69 -20.51
C LEU A 6 20.09 -20.23 -20.01
N ALA A 7 20.05 -19.26 -20.94
CA ALA A 7 19.93 -17.84 -20.58
C ALA A 7 18.57 -17.54 -19.92
N VAL A 8 17.48 -18.15 -20.38
CA VAL A 8 16.15 -18.01 -19.77
C VAL A 8 16.12 -18.62 -18.36
N THR A 9 16.74 -19.78 -18.17
CA THR A 9 16.81 -20.46 -16.87
C THR A 9 17.66 -19.68 -15.88
N ALA A 10 18.83 -19.17 -16.30
CA ALA A 10 19.70 -18.36 -15.46
C ALA A 10 19.03 -17.03 -15.07
N TRP A 11 18.30 -16.39 -16.01
CA TRP A 11 17.54 -15.19 -15.75
C TRP A 11 16.41 -15.44 -14.74
N ALA A 12 15.66 -16.54 -14.89
CA ALA A 12 14.58 -16.90 -13.98
C ALA A 12 15.08 -17.23 -12.57
N LEU A 13 16.22 -17.90 -12.44
CA LEU A 13 16.86 -18.14 -11.15
C LEU A 13 17.32 -16.84 -10.49
N ALA A 14 17.85 -15.89 -11.27
CA ALA A 14 18.19 -14.56 -10.76
C ALA A 14 16.95 -13.75 -10.36
N ALA A 15 15.84 -13.93 -11.09
CA ALA A 15 14.57 -13.25 -10.86
C ALA A 15 13.69 -13.92 -9.80
N GLN A 16 13.99 -15.15 -9.37
CA GLN A 16 13.32 -15.77 -8.22
C GLN A 16 13.53 -14.90 -7.00
N ALA A 17 12.71 -13.86 -6.92
CA ALA A 17 12.70 -12.96 -5.80
C ALA A 17 12.29 -13.77 -4.59
N ARG A 18 13.23 -13.98 -3.73
CA ARG A 18 13.01 -14.38 -2.34
C ARG A 18 11.82 -13.59 -1.84
N GLY A 19 10.88 -14.24 -1.16
CA GLY A 19 9.81 -13.54 -0.45
C GLY A 19 10.45 -12.36 0.30
N ASN A 20 9.74 -11.26 0.47
CA ASN A 20 10.35 -10.04 1.02
C ASN A 20 11.11 -10.38 2.32
N PRO A 21 12.45 -10.48 2.31
CA PRO A 21 13.24 -10.96 3.45
C PRO A 21 13.16 -9.99 4.64
N GLU A 22 12.59 -8.80 4.40
CA GLU A 22 12.42 -7.76 5.41
C GLU A 22 11.14 -7.93 6.23
N LYS A 23 10.19 -8.78 5.76
CA LYS A 23 8.94 -9.08 6.48
C LYS A 23 8.95 -10.52 6.97
N MET A 24 8.72 -10.71 8.25
CA MET A 24 8.72 -12.01 8.90
C MET A 24 7.72 -12.06 10.06
N ARG A 25 7.39 -13.26 10.51
CA ARG A 25 6.65 -13.45 11.76
C ARG A 25 7.60 -13.32 12.96
N MET A 26 7.03 -13.03 14.13
CA MET A 26 7.80 -12.88 15.37
C MET A 26 8.69 -14.11 15.66
N ASP A 27 8.21 -15.33 15.42
CA ASP A 27 8.99 -16.54 15.68
C ASP A 27 10.26 -16.61 14.80
N GLN A 28 10.20 -16.10 13.59
CA GLN A 28 11.35 -15.97 12.68
C GLN A 28 12.27 -14.82 13.11
N ALA A 29 11.68 -13.69 13.55
CA ALA A 29 12.43 -12.53 14.02
C ALA A 29 13.24 -12.84 15.29
N LYS A 30 12.74 -13.73 16.16
CA LYS A 30 13.46 -14.20 17.35
C LYS A 30 14.77 -14.93 17.06
N LEU A 31 14.90 -15.47 15.86
CA LEU A 31 16.13 -16.14 15.40
C LEU A 31 17.09 -15.18 14.68
N ALA A 32 16.69 -13.94 14.48
CA ALA A 32 17.51 -12.95 13.78
C ALA A 32 18.50 -12.27 14.75
N PRO A 33 19.69 -11.88 14.28
CA PRO A 33 20.71 -11.24 15.12
C PRO A 33 20.31 -9.88 15.67
N ASP A 34 19.29 -9.24 15.08
CA ASP A 34 18.74 -7.96 15.47
C ASP A 34 17.40 -8.08 16.23
N TRP A 35 17.20 -9.22 16.92
CA TRP A 35 15.98 -9.47 17.70
C TRP A 35 15.69 -8.37 18.72
N ASP A 36 16.69 -7.86 19.44
CA ASP A 36 16.49 -6.84 20.47
C ASP A 36 15.83 -5.57 19.90
N LEU A 37 16.15 -5.22 18.64
CA LEU A 37 15.53 -4.09 17.96
C LEU A 37 14.08 -4.38 17.55
N PHE A 38 13.78 -5.62 17.20
CA PHE A 38 12.40 -6.05 16.97
C PHE A 38 11.60 -6.11 18.25
N ASP A 39 12.17 -6.65 19.34
CA ASP A 39 11.52 -6.71 20.65
C ASP A 39 11.12 -5.32 21.14
N ALA A 40 12.05 -4.35 21.06
CA ALA A 40 11.78 -2.96 21.38
C ALA A 40 10.67 -2.35 20.50
N ALA A 41 10.66 -2.66 19.18
CA ALA A 41 9.65 -2.17 18.27
C ALA A 41 8.27 -2.79 18.53
N ILE A 42 8.20 -4.08 18.87
CA ILE A 42 6.96 -4.77 19.25
C ILE A 42 6.41 -4.20 20.55
N LYS A 43 7.27 -4.00 21.55
CA LYS A 43 6.89 -3.41 22.83
C LYS A 43 6.30 -2.02 22.66
N ALA A 44 6.94 -1.18 21.86
CA ALA A 44 6.43 0.14 21.53
C ALA A 44 5.07 0.10 20.81
N GLU A 45 4.86 -0.86 19.90
CA GLU A 45 3.57 -1.06 19.23
C GLU A 45 2.48 -1.47 20.23
N VAL A 46 2.76 -2.46 21.09
CA VAL A 46 1.79 -2.93 22.10
C VAL A 46 1.48 -1.82 23.10
N ASP A 47 2.48 -1.05 23.56
CA ASP A 47 2.29 0.09 24.43
C ASP A 47 1.39 1.16 23.78
N ALA A 48 1.60 1.43 22.49
CA ALA A 48 0.78 2.37 21.74
C ALA A 48 -0.67 1.89 21.58
N LEU A 49 -0.89 0.59 21.35
CA LEU A 49 -2.23 0.00 21.26
C LEU A 49 -2.99 0.12 22.59
N TRP A 50 -2.32 -0.11 23.72
CA TRP A 50 -2.88 0.09 25.05
C TRP A 50 -3.19 1.56 25.34
N ALA A 51 -2.24 2.44 25.09
CA ALA A 51 -2.41 3.88 25.29
C ALA A 51 -3.55 4.48 24.46
N ASN A 52 -3.79 3.91 23.28
CA ASN A 52 -4.88 4.32 22.39
C ASN A 52 -6.26 3.76 22.81
N GLY A 53 -6.34 2.91 23.83
CA GLY A 53 -7.59 2.27 24.25
C GLY A 53 -8.16 1.35 23.16
N THR A 54 -7.29 0.67 22.42
CA THR A 54 -7.68 -0.19 21.28
C THR A 54 -8.59 -1.32 21.70
N TRP A 55 -8.43 -1.82 22.94
CA TRP A 55 -9.22 -2.89 23.54
C TRP A 55 -9.34 -2.74 25.05
N GLU A 56 -10.22 -3.53 25.62
CA GLU A 56 -10.34 -3.78 27.05
C GLU A 56 -10.15 -5.27 27.35
N LEU A 57 -9.63 -5.60 28.54
CA LEU A 57 -9.50 -7.00 28.97
C LEU A 57 -10.81 -7.50 29.58
N GLY A 58 -11.19 -8.70 29.19
CA GLY A 58 -12.36 -9.36 29.72
C GLY A 58 -12.32 -10.86 29.55
N ASP A 59 -13.35 -11.53 30.05
CA ASP A 59 -13.55 -12.95 29.79
C ASP A 59 -14.13 -13.13 28.37
N LEU A 60 -13.78 -14.25 27.74
CA LEU A 60 -14.45 -14.60 26.49
C LEU A 60 -15.88 -15.04 26.78
N PRO A 61 -16.91 -14.31 26.30
CA PRO A 61 -18.29 -14.69 26.53
C PRO A 61 -18.62 -16.07 25.96
N ARG A 62 -19.55 -16.76 26.62
CA ARG A 62 -20.00 -18.09 26.16
C ARG A 62 -20.55 -18.00 24.74
N GLY A 63 -20.06 -18.86 23.86
CA GLY A 63 -20.49 -18.90 22.45
C GLY A 63 -19.71 -17.95 21.52
N LYS A 64 -18.89 -17.05 22.05
CA LYS A 64 -17.97 -16.25 21.24
C LYS A 64 -16.67 -17.01 20.97
N LYS A 65 -16.03 -16.70 19.85
CA LYS A 65 -14.73 -17.26 19.46
C LYS A 65 -13.65 -16.18 19.44
N LEU A 66 -12.41 -16.62 19.56
CA LEU A 66 -11.25 -15.74 19.36
C LEU A 66 -10.93 -15.62 17.86
N THR A 67 -10.87 -14.40 17.38
CA THR A 67 -10.28 -14.11 16.07
C THR A 67 -8.77 -14.20 16.19
N GLN A 68 -8.12 -14.96 15.31
CA GLN A 68 -6.70 -15.18 15.37
C GLN A 68 -5.90 -13.92 15.04
N THR A 69 -4.69 -13.85 15.59
CA THR A 69 -3.78 -12.72 15.38
C THR A 69 -2.37 -13.20 15.02
N VAL A 70 -1.57 -12.29 14.51
CA VAL A 70 -0.16 -12.53 14.21
C VAL A 70 0.65 -11.27 14.51
N MET A 71 1.85 -11.45 15.11
CA MET A 71 2.82 -10.37 15.22
C MET A 71 3.72 -10.39 13.99
N LEU A 72 3.67 -9.33 13.20
CA LEU A 72 4.51 -9.14 12.01
C LEU A 72 5.66 -8.20 12.33
N CYS A 73 6.85 -8.59 11.92
CA CYS A 73 8.09 -7.84 12.06
C CYS A 73 8.58 -7.41 10.67
N GLU A 74 9.02 -6.17 10.53
CA GLU A 74 9.50 -5.61 9.27
C GLU A 74 10.73 -4.75 9.48
N ARG A 75 11.81 -4.96 8.66
CA ARG A 75 12.91 -4.03 8.53
C ARG A 75 12.56 -3.01 7.45
N LYS A 76 12.60 -1.74 7.79
CA LYS A 76 12.49 -0.64 6.81
C LYS A 76 13.89 -0.23 6.39
N ARG A 77 14.12 -0.16 5.07
CA ARG A 77 15.39 0.28 4.51
C ARG A 77 15.27 1.69 3.94
N GLY A 78 16.35 2.44 4.08
CA GLY A 78 16.51 3.73 3.40
C GLY A 78 16.88 3.54 1.93
N ALA A 79 17.04 4.66 1.23
CA ALA A 79 17.43 4.70 -0.18
C ALA A 79 18.78 4.01 -0.46
N ASN A 80 19.69 4.01 0.52
CA ASN A 80 21.01 3.38 0.45
C ASN A 80 21.00 1.87 0.73
N GLY A 81 19.82 1.28 1.01
CA GLY A 81 19.70 -0.13 1.36
C GLY A 81 19.94 -0.45 2.85
N ASP A 82 20.37 0.51 3.67
CA ASP A 82 20.59 0.32 5.10
C ASP A 82 19.26 0.19 5.86
N VAL A 83 19.23 -0.66 6.90
CA VAL A 83 18.07 -0.77 7.77
C VAL A 83 17.94 0.51 8.61
N THR A 84 16.90 1.28 8.36
CA THR A 84 16.65 2.56 9.04
C THR A 84 15.72 2.42 10.22
N LYS A 85 14.86 1.38 10.24
CA LYS A 85 13.87 1.18 11.30
C LYS A 85 13.40 -0.26 11.34
N HIS A 86 13.25 -0.79 12.56
CA HIS A 86 12.50 -1.99 12.85
C HIS A 86 11.05 -1.65 13.18
N LYS A 87 10.10 -2.44 12.72
CA LYS A 87 8.67 -2.23 12.96
C LYS A 87 8.01 -3.54 13.37
N GLY A 88 7.29 -3.51 14.48
CA GLY A 88 6.34 -4.53 14.90
C GLY A 88 4.92 -4.09 14.52
N ARG A 89 4.04 -5.04 14.19
CA ARG A 89 2.60 -4.81 14.04
C ARG A 89 1.83 -6.00 14.58
N TYR A 90 0.92 -5.74 15.49
CA TYR A 90 -0.05 -6.74 15.94
C TYR A 90 -1.24 -6.71 15.00
N VAL A 91 -1.46 -7.80 14.27
CA VAL A 91 -2.39 -7.86 13.13
C VAL A 91 -3.41 -8.96 13.37
N VAL A 92 -4.69 -8.64 13.18
CA VAL A 92 -5.77 -9.63 13.18
C VAL A 92 -5.74 -10.42 11.88
N ARG A 93 -5.94 -11.72 11.97
CA ARG A 93 -6.13 -12.58 10.80
C ARG A 93 -7.57 -12.48 10.31
N GLY A 94 -7.83 -11.49 9.45
CA GLY A 94 -9.15 -11.25 8.89
C GLY A 94 -9.72 -12.44 8.10
N ASP A 95 -8.85 -13.34 7.61
CA ASP A 95 -9.25 -14.59 6.99
C ASP A 95 -9.96 -15.55 7.95
N THR A 96 -9.80 -15.37 9.27
CA THR A 96 -10.48 -16.16 10.31
C THR A 96 -11.78 -15.53 10.80
N GLN A 97 -12.13 -14.32 10.34
CA GLN A 97 -13.39 -13.66 10.67
C GLN A 97 -14.59 -14.33 9.95
N THR A 98 -15.70 -14.45 10.66
CA THR A 98 -16.95 -15.01 10.14
C THR A 98 -17.92 -13.89 9.76
N TYR A 99 -18.48 -13.97 8.56
CA TYR A 99 -19.53 -13.06 8.11
C TYR A 99 -20.78 -13.19 8.99
N MET A 100 -21.45 -12.08 9.27
CA MET A 100 -22.61 -11.90 10.16
C MET A 100 -22.31 -12.00 11.67
N ASP A 101 -21.11 -12.48 12.07
CA ASP A 101 -20.67 -12.50 13.47
C ASP A 101 -19.63 -11.43 13.77
N ASP A 102 -18.53 -11.46 12.99
CA ASP A 102 -17.36 -10.59 13.22
C ASP A 102 -17.36 -9.36 12.28
N TYR A 103 -18.13 -9.40 11.20
CA TYR A 103 -18.28 -8.28 10.26
C TYR A 103 -19.51 -8.42 9.38
N PHE A 104 -20.02 -7.30 8.88
CA PHE A 104 -21.15 -7.23 7.94
C PHE A 104 -20.71 -6.61 6.62
N GLU A 105 -20.19 -5.39 6.65
CA GLU A 105 -19.75 -4.66 5.49
C GLU A 105 -18.27 -4.32 5.58
N VAL A 106 -17.55 -4.54 4.48
CA VAL A 106 -16.09 -4.37 4.43
C VAL A 106 -15.66 -3.33 3.40
N TRP A 107 -16.55 -2.95 2.49
CA TRP A 107 -16.20 -2.04 1.42
C TRP A 107 -15.77 -0.67 1.97
N ALA A 108 -14.60 -0.22 1.52
CA ALA A 108 -14.09 1.13 1.72
C ALA A 108 -13.61 1.67 0.36
N PRO A 109 -13.90 2.92 0.05
CA PRO A 109 -13.37 3.51 -1.16
C PRO A 109 -11.86 3.70 -1.06
N VAL A 110 -11.19 3.64 -2.20
CA VAL A 110 -9.77 3.96 -2.36
C VAL A 110 -9.64 4.91 -3.53
N ALA A 111 -8.87 5.99 -3.38
CA ALA A 111 -8.66 6.96 -4.44
C ALA A 111 -8.15 6.30 -5.72
N ARG A 112 -8.77 6.63 -6.85
CA ARG A 112 -8.39 6.09 -8.14
C ARG A 112 -7.16 6.82 -8.69
N TYR A 113 -6.32 6.13 -9.43
CA TYR A 113 -5.21 6.78 -10.16
C TYR A 113 -5.69 7.86 -11.15
N SER A 114 -6.87 7.69 -11.76
CA SER A 114 -7.51 8.73 -12.59
C SER A 114 -7.81 9.99 -11.79
N THR A 115 -8.39 9.86 -10.60
CA THR A 115 -8.67 10.97 -9.70
C THR A 115 -7.39 11.67 -9.25
N LEU A 116 -6.34 10.91 -8.89
CA LEU A 116 -5.03 11.47 -8.57
C LEU A 116 -4.45 12.30 -9.74
N ARG A 117 -4.52 11.78 -10.97
CA ARG A 117 -4.04 12.53 -12.15
C ARG A 117 -4.82 13.80 -12.40
N VAL A 118 -6.15 13.75 -12.30
CA VAL A 118 -7.02 14.93 -12.44
C VAL A 118 -6.68 15.95 -11.35
N PHE A 119 -6.56 15.49 -10.09
CA PHE A 119 -6.18 16.32 -8.95
C PHE A 119 -4.85 17.04 -9.21
N LEU A 120 -3.79 16.30 -9.56
CA LEU A 120 -2.46 16.86 -9.79
C LEU A 120 -2.43 17.81 -11.01
N SER A 121 -3.11 17.44 -12.11
CA SER A 121 -3.24 18.29 -13.30
C SER A 121 -3.96 19.58 -13.00
N PHE A 122 -5.07 19.52 -12.26
CA PHE A 122 -5.82 20.69 -11.81
C PHE A 122 -4.96 21.59 -10.91
N CYS A 123 -4.24 21.02 -9.97
CA CYS A 123 -3.32 21.75 -9.08
C CYS A 123 -2.22 22.47 -9.87
N ALA A 124 -1.60 21.80 -10.84
CA ALA A 124 -0.56 22.39 -11.69
C ALA A 124 -1.13 23.54 -12.54
N SER A 125 -2.25 23.31 -13.24
CA SER A 125 -2.86 24.31 -14.15
C SER A 125 -3.34 25.57 -13.41
N ARG A 126 -3.80 25.43 -12.18
CA ARG A 126 -4.31 26.53 -11.34
C ARG A 126 -3.25 27.12 -10.40
N GLY A 127 -2.05 26.58 -10.38
CA GLY A 127 -0.99 27.03 -9.47
C GLY A 127 -1.34 26.87 -7.99
N LEU A 128 -2.10 25.80 -7.63
CA LEU A 128 -2.49 25.56 -6.25
C LEU A 128 -1.31 25.17 -5.39
N ALA A 129 -1.30 25.64 -4.15
CA ALA A 129 -0.36 25.18 -3.12
C ALA A 129 -0.73 23.77 -2.70
N MET A 130 0.23 22.84 -2.71
CA MET A 130 0.00 21.45 -2.33
C MET A 130 0.80 21.08 -1.08
N GLN A 131 0.19 20.29 -0.23
CA GLN A 131 0.78 19.71 0.98
C GLN A 131 0.42 18.25 1.10
N GLN A 132 1.29 17.48 1.76
CA GLN A 132 1.06 16.06 2.05
C GLN A 132 1.08 15.80 3.55
N MET A 133 0.27 14.85 4.00
CA MET A 133 0.18 14.41 5.37
C MET A 133 0.05 12.88 5.43
N ASP A 134 0.62 12.29 6.47
CA ASP A 134 0.50 10.87 6.83
C ASP A 134 -0.18 10.76 8.20
N VAL A 135 -1.30 10.03 8.26
CA VAL A 135 -2.03 9.80 9.52
C VAL A 135 -1.47 8.57 10.21
N ALA A 136 -0.87 8.78 11.37
CA ALA A 136 -0.31 7.68 12.13
C ALA A 136 -1.41 6.72 12.61
N THR A 137 -1.20 5.41 12.36
CA THR A 137 -2.12 4.36 12.84
C THR A 137 -3.59 4.61 12.45
N ALA A 138 -3.84 5.01 11.20
CA ALA A 138 -5.14 5.44 10.69
C ALA A 138 -6.29 4.51 11.11
N PHE A 139 -6.15 3.18 10.98
CA PHE A 139 -7.18 2.23 11.34
C PHE A 139 -7.58 2.28 12.82
N LEU A 140 -6.63 2.56 13.72
CA LEU A 140 -6.88 2.66 15.16
C LEU A 140 -7.76 3.87 15.56
N ASN A 141 -8.06 4.76 14.63
CA ASN A 141 -8.99 5.86 14.84
C ASN A 141 -10.44 5.48 14.48
N GLY A 142 -10.65 4.36 13.78
CA GLY A 142 -11.96 3.85 13.43
C GLY A 142 -12.56 3.05 14.60
N ASP A 143 -13.82 3.30 14.93
CA ASP A 143 -14.54 2.56 15.95
C ASP A 143 -15.08 1.23 15.37
N VAL A 144 -15.01 0.14 16.15
CA VAL A 144 -15.58 -1.16 15.82
C VAL A 144 -16.92 -1.30 16.51
N ALA A 145 -17.96 -1.58 15.73
CA ALA A 145 -19.31 -1.79 16.26
C ALA A 145 -19.57 -3.25 16.67
N GLU A 146 -18.84 -4.16 16.04
CA GLU A 146 -18.98 -5.60 16.27
C GLU A 146 -18.20 -6.05 17.50
N GLU A 147 -18.72 -7.03 18.22
CA GLU A 147 -18.03 -7.63 19.37
C GLU A 147 -16.95 -8.61 18.90
N ILE A 148 -15.74 -8.16 18.76
CA ILE A 148 -14.58 -8.94 18.32
C ILE A 148 -13.64 -9.17 19.51
N TYR A 149 -13.30 -10.44 19.73
CA TYR A 149 -12.38 -10.87 20.77
C TYR A 149 -11.12 -11.46 20.15
N ILE A 150 -9.95 -10.98 20.60
CA ILE A 150 -8.63 -11.45 20.15
C ILE A 150 -7.80 -11.88 21.37
N PRO A 151 -6.82 -12.78 21.20
CA PRO A 151 -5.89 -13.08 22.28
C PRO A 151 -5.05 -11.84 22.63
N GLN A 152 -4.48 -11.81 23.82
CA GLN A 152 -3.45 -10.84 24.15
C GLN A 152 -2.19 -11.09 23.29
N PRO A 153 -1.38 -10.06 23.00
CA PRO A 153 -0.11 -10.23 22.28
C PRO A 153 0.84 -11.14 23.05
N ARG A 154 1.13 -12.32 22.49
CA ARG A 154 1.93 -13.36 23.15
C ARG A 154 3.32 -12.86 23.51
N GLY A 155 3.67 -12.97 24.80
CA GLY A 155 4.93 -12.50 25.39
C GLY A 155 4.92 -11.02 25.79
N TYR A 156 3.78 -10.33 25.61
CA TYR A 156 3.56 -8.92 25.97
C TYR A 156 2.21 -8.74 26.66
N GLU A 157 1.70 -9.79 27.29
CA GLU A 157 0.44 -9.79 28.00
C GLU A 157 0.49 -8.81 29.17
N ARG A 158 -0.66 -8.23 29.52
CA ARG A 158 -0.82 -7.35 30.67
C ARG A 158 -1.95 -7.85 31.57
N GLY A 159 -1.75 -7.75 32.87
CA GLY A 159 -2.72 -8.24 33.85
C GLY A 159 -2.85 -9.75 33.83
N ASP A 160 -4.09 -10.26 33.85
CA ASP A 160 -4.38 -11.70 33.87
C ASP A 160 -4.18 -12.31 32.46
N PRO A 161 -3.24 -13.26 32.28
CA PRO A 161 -3.01 -13.92 30.99
C PRO A 161 -4.21 -14.72 30.47
N GLY A 162 -5.16 -15.11 31.34
CA GLY A 162 -6.39 -15.81 30.97
C GLY A 162 -7.44 -14.90 30.32
N LYS A 163 -7.30 -13.58 30.43
CA LYS A 163 -8.21 -12.63 29.81
C LYS A 163 -7.90 -12.42 28.33
N VAL A 164 -8.93 -12.05 27.59
CA VAL A 164 -8.85 -11.73 26.17
C VAL A 164 -9.07 -10.24 25.93
N CYS A 165 -8.65 -9.75 24.77
CA CYS A 165 -8.86 -8.37 24.34
C CYS A 165 -10.18 -8.26 23.59
N LYS A 166 -11.16 -7.52 24.11
CA LYS A 166 -12.34 -7.08 23.37
C LYS A 166 -11.99 -5.79 22.62
N LEU A 167 -12.10 -5.77 21.30
CA LEU A 167 -11.73 -4.60 20.50
C LEU A 167 -12.76 -3.48 20.65
N ASN A 168 -12.28 -2.27 20.94
CA ASN A 168 -13.04 -1.02 20.90
C ASN A 168 -12.78 -0.25 19.60
N LYS A 169 -11.58 -0.43 19.02
CA LYS A 169 -11.14 0.25 17.80
C LYS A 169 -10.67 -0.75 16.74
N ALA A 170 -10.75 -0.32 15.49
CA ALA A 170 -10.29 -1.14 14.39
C ALA A 170 -8.78 -1.39 14.47
N LEU A 171 -8.37 -2.61 14.18
CA LEU A 171 -6.98 -3.04 14.21
C LEU A 171 -6.57 -3.52 12.80
N TYR A 172 -5.29 -3.40 12.48
CA TYR A 172 -4.74 -3.92 11.24
C TYR A 172 -5.16 -5.38 11.02
N GLY A 173 -5.59 -5.68 9.80
CA GLY A 173 -6.00 -7.01 9.38
C GLY A 173 -7.48 -7.33 9.55
N LEU A 174 -8.26 -6.56 10.31
CA LEU A 174 -9.72 -6.67 10.28
C LEU A 174 -10.25 -6.31 8.90
N LYS A 175 -11.20 -7.09 8.41
CA LYS A 175 -11.84 -6.87 7.10
C LYS A 175 -12.51 -5.50 6.99
N GLN A 176 -13.13 -5.01 8.06
CA GLN A 176 -13.84 -3.73 8.13
C GLN A 176 -12.96 -2.54 8.56
N ALA A 177 -11.67 -2.73 8.86
CA ALA A 177 -10.82 -1.66 9.39
C ALA A 177 -10.75 -0.42 8.48
N ALA A 178 -10.56 -0.64 7.17
CA ALA A 178 -10.51 0.45 6.19
C ALA A 178 -11.83 1.22 6.11
N ARG A 179 -12.98 0.52 6.22
CA ARG A 179 -14.31 1.13 6.23
C ARG A 179 -14.54 1.97 7.48
N ALA A 180 -14.18 1.44 8.66
CA ALA A 180 -14.30 2.14 9.94
C ALA A 180 -13.50 3.45 9.93
N TRP A 181 -12.25 3.39 9.47
CA TRP A 181 -11.39 4.55 9.31
C TRP A 181 -11.95 5.57 8.32
N HIS A 182 -12.31 5.15 7.10
CA HIS A 182 -12.85 6.05 6.08
C HIS A 182 -14.12 6.77 6.57
N ARG A 183 -15.01 6.07 7.27
CA ARG A 183 -16.20 6.66 7.89
C ARG A 183 -15.83 7.76 8.89
N LYS A 184 -14.90 7.46 9.81
CA LYS A 184 -14.43 8.42 10.82
C LYS A 184 -13.83 9.67 10.19
N LEU A 185 -12.95 9.49 9.21
CA LEU A 185 -12.34 10.61 8.49
C LEU A 185 -13.38 11.43 7.72
N LYS A 186 -14.32 10.78 7.03
CA LYS A 186 -15.42 11.45 6.32
C LYS A 186 -16.29 12.28 7.27
N GLU A 187 -16.63 11.76 8.44
CA GLU A 187 -17.38 12.47 9.47
C GLU A 187 -16.62 13.72 9.96
N THR A 188 -15.33 13.56 10.27
CA THR A 188 -14.45 14.65 10.72
C THR A 188 -14.35 15.76 9.65
N LEU A 189 -14.08 15.39 8.41
CA LEU A 189 -13.99 16.34 7.30
C LEU A 189 -15.36 17.01 7.03
N GLY A 190 -16.46 16.25 7.13
CA GLY A 190 -17.81 16.76 6.96
C GLY A 190 -18.18 17.82 8.01
N GLN A 191 -17.82 17.61 9.27
CA GLN A 191 -18.01 18.58 10.36
C GLN A 191 -17.23 19.89 10.11
N ALA A 192 -16.10 19.80 9.41
CA ALA A 192 -15.29 20.95 9.01
C ALA A 192 -15.73 21.57 7.67
N GLY A 193 -16.86 21.14 7.07
CA GLY A 193 -17.42 21.70 5.85
C GLY A 193 -16.87 21.14 4.55
N TYR A 194 -16.16 20.00 4.59
CA TYR A 194 -15.70 19.29 3.38
C TYR A 194 -16.70 18.24 2.95
N THR A 195 -17.01 18.22 1.65
CA THR A 195 -17.96 17.27 1.05
C THR A 195 -17.22 16.31 0.12
N ALA A 196 -17.48 15.01 0.27
CA ALA A 196 -16.92 14.00 -0.64
C ALA A 196 -17.56 14.11 -2.04
N CYS A 197 -16.75 13.98 -3.10
CA CYS A 197 -17.26 13.93 -4.47
C CYS A 197 -18.03 12.64 -4.71
N ALA A 198 -19.09 12.73 -5.54
CA ALA A 198 -19.92 11.57 -5.89
C ALA A 198 -19.14 10.55 -6.74
N GLU A 199 -18.28 11.02 -7.65
CA GLU A 199 -17.51 10.19 -8.57
C GLU A 199 -16.36 9.45 -7.89
N ASP A 200 -15.75 10.05 -6.85
CA ASP A 200 -14.71 9.43 -6.03
C ASP A 200 -14.86 9.90 -4.57
N PRO A 201 -15.40 9.05 -3.70
CA PRO A 201 -15.61 9.38 -2.29
C PRO A 201 -14.33 9.66 -1.48
N CYS A 202 -13.15 9.44 -2.08
CA CYS A 202 -11.86 9.79 -1.51
C CYS A 202 -11.38 11.20 -1.86
N LEU A 203 -12.08 11.91 -2.75
CA LEU A 203 -11.83 13.31 -3.05
C LEU A 203 -12.86 14.18 -2.30
N PHE A 204 -12.38 15.06 -1.44
CA PHE A 204 -13.18 16.00 -0.68
C PHE A 204 -12.94 17.42 -1.17
N VAL A 205 -14.01 18.21 -1.20
CA VAL A 205 -13.99 19.62 -1.61
C VAL A 205 -14.61 20.44 -0.49
N GLY A 206 -13.98 21.55 -0.14
CA GLY A 206 -14.50 22.47 0.89
C GLY A 206 -13.86 23.83 0.84
N GLY A 207 -14.35 24.73 1.69
CA GLY A 207 -13.93 26.13 1.70
C GLY A 207 -14.50 26.94 0.52
N ASN A 208 -14.40 28.25 0.62
CA ASN A 208 -14.88 29.20 -0.39
C ASN A 208 -13.83 30.26 -0.70
N GLY A 209 -13.82 30.77 -1.91
CA GLY A 209 -12.96 31.88 -2.32
C GLY A 209 -11.46 31.53 -2.16
N ASN A 210 -10.76 32.19 -1.24
CA ASN A 210 -9.33 31.95 -0.99
C ASN A 210 -9.06 30.74 -0.10
N ASP A 211 -10.08 30.26 0.61
CA ASP A 211 -9.98 29.09 1.50
C ASP A 211 -10.42 27.78 0.81
N ALA A 212 -10.77 27.87 -0.49
CA ALA A 212 -11.14 26.69 -1.26
C ALA A 212 -10.01 25.66 -1.30
N CYS A 213 -10.31 24.42 -0.90
CA CYS A 213 -9.38 23.32 -0.81
C CYS A 213 -9.95 22.04 -1.39
N LEU A 214 -9.04 21.22 -1.89
CA LEU A 214 -9.25 19.82 -2.29
C LEU A 214 -8.43 18.93 -1.37
N ILE A 215 -9.01 17.83 -0.91
CA ILE A 215 -8.33 16.82 -0.10
C ILE A 215 -8.51 15.48 -0.79
N LEU A 216 -7.43 14.86 -1.25
CA LEU A 216 -7.43 13.51 -1.80
C LEU A 216 -6.88 12.56 -0.75
N VAL A 217 -7.66 11.55 -0.40
CA VAL A 217 -7.36 10.57 0.67
C VAL A 217 -7.03 9.21 0.07
N TYR A 218 -5.92 8.63 0.48
CA TYR A 218 -5.58 7.25 0.21
C TYR A 218 -5.20 6.54 1.50
N VAL A 219 -6.18 5.98 2.19
CA VAL A 219 -6.06 5.31 3.50
C VAL A 219 -5.49 6.29 4.55
N ASP A 220 -4.18 6.21 4.82
CA ASP A 220 -3.41 7.03 5.77
C ASP A 220 -2.70 8.23 5.13
N ASP A 221 -2.54 8.20 3.82
CA ASP A 221 -1.91 9.27 3.05
C ASP A 221 -2.92 10.29 2.52
N LEU A 222 -2.67 11.57 2.76
CA LEU A 222 -3.50 12.67 2.26
C LEU A 222 -2.68 13.63 1.41
N LEU A 223 -3.25 14.03 0.26
CA LEU A 223 -2.82 15.20 -0.51
C LEU A 223 -3.84 16.31 -0.35
N VAL A 224 -3.38 17.47 0.04
CA VAL A 224 -4.22 18.67 0.18
C VAL A 224 -3.75 19.73 -0.81
N ALA A 225 -4.69 20.35 -1.51
CA ALA A 225 -4.42 21.47 -2.40
C ALA A 225 -5.33 22.64 -2.07
N GLY A 226 -4.74 23.80 -1.88
CA GLY A 226 -5.46 25.04 -1.60
C GLY A 226 -5.05 26.16 -2.55
N LYS A 227 -5.92 27.14 -2.71
CA LYS A 227 -5.62 28.36 -3.50
C LYS A 227 -4.43 29.12 -2.92
N THR A 228 -4.25 29.05 -1.60
CA THR A 228 -3.13 29.59 -0.88
C THR A 228 -2.49 28.54 0.01
N MET A 229 -1.22 28.74 0.42
CA MET A 229 -0.56 27.86 1.38
C MET A 229 -1.28 27.89 2.74
N ALA A 230 -1.84 29.02 3.14
CA ALA A 230 -2.60 29.14 4.38
C ALA A 230 -3.86 28.27 4.34
N ALA A 231 -4.60 28.27 3.23
CA ALA A 231 -5.77 27.43 3.03
C ALA A 231 -5.40 25.93 3.09
N ALA A 232 -4.33 25.50 2.38
CA ALA A 232 -3.88 24.12 2.40
C ALA A 232 -3.48 23.67 3.83
N LYS A 233 -2.74 24.50 4.56
CA LYS A 233 -2.39 24.22 5.96
C LYS A 233 -3.60 24.25 6.89
N GLY A 234 -4.59 25.13 6.66
CA GLY A 234 -5.84 25.12 7.39
C GLY A 234 -6.60 23.80 7.27
N ALA A 235 -6.68 23.26 6.05
CA ALA A 235 -7.28 21.96 5.82
C ALA A 235 -6.50 20.80 6.50
N LEU A 236 -5.16 20.86 6.51
CA LEU A 236 -4.35 19.88 7.24
C LEU A 236 -4.61 19.91 8.76
N ARG A 237 -4.79 21.11 9.33
CA ARG A 237 -5.07 21.27 10.77
C ARG A 237 -6.35 20.55 11.17
N VAL A 238 -7.39 20.55 10.35
CA VAL A 238 -8.63 19.80 10.63
C VAL A 238 -8.34 18.33 10.91
N VAL A 239 -7.38 17.75 10.16
CA VAL A 239 -6.98 16.34 10.34
C VAL A 239 -6.05 16.18 11.52
N SER A 240 -5.05 17.05 11.69
CA SER A 240 -4.07 16.93 12.78
C SER A 240 -4.66 17.26 14.16
N ASP A 241 -5.72 18.05 14.22
CA ASP A 241 -6.43 18.34 15.48
C ASP A 241 -7.29 17.15 15.94
N ALA A 242 -7.78 16.34 14.97
CA ALA A 242 -8.60 15.18 15.25
C ALA A 242 -7.79 13.89 15.40
N PHE A 243 -6.67 13.77 14.68
CA PHE A 243 -5.88 12.55 14.60
C PHE A 243 -4.40 12.82 14.72
N LYS A 244 -3.66 11.87 15.29
CA LYS A 244 -2.20 11.94 15.29
C LYS A 244 -1.68 11.83 13.86
N ALA A 245 -1.20 12.93 13.31
CA ALA A 245 -0.74 13.01 11.93
C ALA A 245 0.61 13.73 11.81
N ARG A 246 1.31 13.50 10.71
CA ARG A 246 2.59 14.11 10.41
C ARG A 246 2.51 14.85 9.07
N GLU A 247 2.74 16.14 9.07
CA GLU A 247 2.93 16.92 7.86
C GLU A 247 4.24 16.53 7.16
N LEU A 248 4.18 16.29 5.88
CA LEU A 248 5.31 15.88 5.03
C LEU A 248 5.79 17.03 4.13
N GLY A 249 5.10 18.18 4.14
CA GLY A 249 5.41 19.31 3.27
C GLY A 249 4.86 19.17 1.86
N ALA A 250 5.55 19.78 0.89
CA ALA A 250 5.18 19.66 -0.52
C ALA A 250 5.35 18.19 -0.99
N PRO A 251 4.36 17.65 -1.74
CA PRO A 251 4.41 16.25 -2.16
C PRO A 251 5.52 16.02 -3.18
N THR A 252 6.45 15.12 -2.87
CA THR A 252 7.51 14.65 -3.76
C THR A 252 7.34 13.18 -4.14
N TYR A 253 6.53 12.46 -3.38
CA TYR A 253 6.25 11.04 -3.60
C TYR A 253 4.86 10.68 -3.06
N PHE A 254 4.03 10.07 -3.88
CA PHE A 254 2.69 9.64 -3.50
C PHE A 254 2.28 8.38 -4.26
N LEU A 255 1.79 7.36 -3.56
CA LEU A 255 1.33 6.07 -4.11
C LEU A 255 2.33 5.41 -5.10
N GLY A 256 3.62 5.48 -4.81
CA GLY A 256 4.62 4.88 -5.68
C GLY A 256 5.02 5.74 -6.88
N LEU A 257 4.51 6.96 -6.98
CA LEU A 257 4.84 7.94 -8.00
C LEU A 257 5.72 9.04 -7.40
N HIS A 258 6.84 9.32 -8.04
CA HIS A 258 7.59 10.55 -7.78
C HIS A 258 6.88 11.73 -8.43
N ILE A 259 6.85 12.84 -7.73
CA ILE A 259 6.22 14.10 -8.13
C ILE A 259 7.30 15.17 -8.16
N GLU A 260 7.66 15.62 -9.36
CA GLU A 260 8.54 16.76 -9.56
C GLU A 260 7.70 17.93 -10.08
N ARG A 261 7.82 19.10 -9.46
CA ARG A 261 7.05 20.27 -9.82
C ARG A 261 7.96 21.43 -10.17
N ASP A 262 7.76 22.00 -11.35
CA ASP A 262 8.33 23.27 -11.74
C ASP A 262 7.22 24.33 -11.71
N GLU A 263 7.28 25.22 -10.71
CA GLU A 263 6.27 26.25 -10.52
C GLU A 263 6.37 27.39 -11.56
N ALA A 264 7.57 27.65 -12.07
CA ALA A 264 7.78 28.74 -13.02
C ALA A 264 7.10 28.49 -14.35
N VAL A 265 7.15 27.23 -14.83
CA VAL A 265 6.53 26.82 -16.10
C VAL A 265 5.24 26.04 -15.90
N LYS A 266 4.77 25.88 -14.64
CA LYS A 266 3.54 25.14 -14.27
C LYS A 266 3.53 23.69 -14.76
N ILE A 267 4.68 23.05 -14.78
CA ILE A 267 4.84 21.65 -15.14
C ILE A 267 4.88 20.80 -13.88
N LEU A 268 4.19 19.67 -13.93
CA LEU A 268 4.25 18.62 -12.93
C LEU A 268 4.57 17.31 -13.65
N LEU A 269 5.70 16.71 -13.29
CA LEU A 269 6.18 15.47 -13.85
C LEU A 269 5.92 14.31 -12.84
N LEU A 270 5.27 13.26 -13.33
CA LEU A 270 5.08 12.01 -12.59
C LEU A 270 5.98 10.94 -13.17
N HIS A 271 6.75 10.25 -12.33
CA HIS A 271 7.60 9.16 -12.79
C HIS A 271 7.81 8.07 -11.74
N GLN A 272 8.26 6.89 -12.22
CA GLN A 272 8.59 5.72 -11.40
C GLN A 272 10.03 5.24 -11.67
N ARG A 273 10.98 6.15 -11.93
CA ARG A 273 12.35 5.83 -12.33
C ARG A 273 13.02 4.83 -11.37
N GLN A 274 12.94 5.10 -10.05
CA GLN A 274 13.51 4.22 -9.03
C GLN A 274 12.91 2.82 -9.05
N TYR A 275 11.58 2.74 -9.20
CA TYR A 275 10.89 1.46 -9.28
C TYR A 275 11.31 0.67 -10.52
N VAL A 276 11.40 1.34 -11.69
CA VAL A 276 11.87 0.72 -12.94
C VAL A 276 13.30 0.18 -12.77
N ALA A 277 14.21 0.95 -12.20
CA ALA A 277 15.59 0.50 -11.95
C ALA A 277 15.63 -0.75 -11.05
N THR A 278 14.83 -0.75 -9.97
CA THR A 278 14.70 -1.93 -9.08
C THR A 278 14.17 -3.15 -9.84
N LEU A 279 13.18 -2.97 -10.72
CA LEU A 279 12.64 -4.07 -11.53
C LEU A 279 13.67 -4.63 -12.51
N LEU A 280 14.39 -3.76 -13.22
CA LEU A 280 15.43 -4.20 -14.15
C LEU A 280 16.49 -5.03 -13.42
N GLN A 281 16.93 -4.61 -12.24
CA GLN A 281 17.84 -5.39 -11.41
C GLN A 281 17.22 -6.72 -10.97
N ARG A 282 15.98 -6.69 -10.47
CA ARG A 282 15.27 -7.88 -9.99
C ARG A 282 15.12 -8.95 -11.06
N PHE A 283 14.82 -8.55 -12.29
CA PHE A 283 14.65 -9.46 -13.42
C PHE A 283 15.91 -9.69 -14.25
N GLY A 284 17.09 -9.28 -13.75
CA GLY A 284 18.36 -9.49 -14.41
C GLY A 284 18.50 -8.78 -15.76
N MET A 285 17.88 -7.60 -15.88
CA MET A 285 17.84 -6.79 -17.10
C MET A 285 18.48 -5.41 -16.91
N ALA A 286 19.33 -5.24 -15.90
CA ALA A 286 19.97 -3.94 -15.61
C ALA A 286 20.80 -3.43 -16.79
N ASP A 287 21.46 -4.34 -17.52
CA ASP A 287 22.31 -4.03 -18.67
C ASP A 287 21.58 -4.19 -20.02
N ALA A 288 20.25 -4.33 -20.01
CA ALA A 288 19.48 -4.48 -21.24
C ALA A 288 19.46 -3.20 -22.06
N HIS A 289 19.66 -3.33 -23.36
CA HIS A 289 19.59 -2.18 -24.28
C HIS A 289 18.11 -1.79 -24.51
N PRO A 290 17.80 -0.47 -24.49
CA PRO A 290 16.45 0.01 -24.71
C PRO A 290 16.01 -0.25 -26.17
N VAL A 291 14.74 -0.61 -26.33
CA VAL A 291 14.10 -0.77 -27.63
C VAL A 291 13.05 0.31 -27.87
N ARG A 292 12.80 0.63 -29.15
CA ARG A 292 11.83 1.69 -29.49
C ARG A 292 10.37 1.26 -29.36
N LEU A 293 10.09 -0.02 -29.53
CA LEU A 293 8.74 -0.57 -29.52
C LEU A 293 8.60 -1.59 -28.38
N PRO A 294 7.55 -1.49 -27.57
CA PRO A 294 7.29 -2.45 -26.48
C PRO A 294 7.02 -3.88 -26.97
N MET A 295 6.62 -4.05 -28.21
CA MET A 295 6.43 -5.32 -28.89
C MET A 295 6.66 -5.14 -30.37
N SER A 296 7.41 -6.03 -31.02
CA SER A 296 7.62 -5.99 -32.45
C SER A 296 6.32 -6.28 -33.22
N THR A 297 6.13 -5.64 -34.36
CA THR A 297 5.03 -5.93 -35.28
C THR A 297 5.15 -7.36 -35.78
N GLY A 298 4.05 -8.11 -35.83
CA GLY A 298 4.04 -9.49 -36.32
C GLY A 298 4.37 -10.56 -35.27
N VAL A 299 4.64 -10.22 -34.00
CA VAL A 299 4.79 -11.21 -32.93
C VAL A 299 3.50 -12.04 -32.80
N LYS A 300 3.61 -13.32 -33.10
CA LYS A 300 2.54 -14.31 -32.93
C LYS A 300 2.68 -14.96 -31.56
N LEU A 301 1.82 -14.58 -30.61
CA LEU A 301 1.71 -15.23 -29.33
C LEU A 301 0.79 -16.44 -29.47
N GLN A 302 1.38 -17.64 -29.56
CA GLN A 302 0.65 -18.88 -29.74
C GLN A 302 0.75 -19.73 -28.47
N ASN A 303 -0.33 -20.43 -28.15
CA ASN A 303 -0.35 -21.43 -27.06
C ASN A 303 0.29 -22.75 -27.45
N THR A 304 1.22 -22.72 -28.39
CA THR A 304 1.97 -23.89 -28.88
C THR A 304 3.45 -23.74 -28.53
N GLY A 305 4.11 -24.85 -28.30
CA GLY A 305 5.52 -24.91 -27.94
C GLY A 305 5.75 -25.39 -26.50
N LEU A 306 6.96 -25.16 -25.98
CA LEU A 306 7.34 -25.60 -24.66
C LEU A 306 6.72 -24.67 -23.60
N PHE A 307 5.90 -25.25 -22.72
CA PHE A 307 5.36 -24.53 -21.56
C PHE A 307 6.45 -24.27 -20.52
N LEU A 308 6.26 -23.23 -19.72
CA LEU A 308 7.15 -22.92 -18.62
C LEU A 308 7.00 -23.95 -17.49
N THR A 309 8.07 -24.15 -16.72
CA THR A 309 7.99 -24.91 -15.47
C THR A 309 7.20 -24.10 -14.43
N PRO A 310 6.66 -24.72 -13.37
CA PRO A 310 5.91 -24.01 -12.33
C PRO A 310 6.67 -22.85 -11.69
N GLU A 311 8.00 -22.95 -11.58
CA GLU A 311 8.85 -21.88 -11.03
C GLU A 311 8.91 -20.68 -12.00
N LEU A 312 9.10 -20.96 -13.30
CA LEU A 312 9.14 -19.94 -14.35
C LEU A 312 7.78 -19.29 -14.59
N GLU A 313 6.70 -20.06 -14.42
CA GLU A 313 5.33 -19.54 -14.48
C GLU A 313 5.08 -18.49 -13.38
N LYS A 314 5.52 -18.75 -12.14
CA LYS A 314 5.46 -17.77 -11.05
C LYS A 314 6.23 -16.50 -11.38
N VAL A 315 7.44 -16.63 -11.95
CA VAL A 315 8.25 -15.47 -12.38
C VAL A 315 7.51 -14.67 -13.46
N TYR A 316 6.87 -15.36 -14.40
CA TYR A 316 6.06 -14.73 -15.45
C TYR A 316 4.86 -13.97 -14.84
N GLN A 317 4.14 -14.58 -13.91
CA GLN A 317 3.02 -13.95 -13.18
C GLN A 317 3.46 -12.72 -12.40
N GLU A 318 4.59 -12.80 -11.67
CA GLU A 318 5.17 -11.65 -10.99
C GLU A 318 5.54 -10.51 -11.93
N LEU A 319 6.20 -10.84 -13.06
CA LEU A 319 6.59 -9.86 -14.08
C LEU A 319 5.36 -9.10 -14.59
N PHE A 320 4.25 -9.77 -14.84
CA PHE A 320 3.06 -9.09 -15.32
C PHE A 320 2.35 -8.29 -14.21
N GLY A 321 2.39 -8.74 -12.97
CA GLY A 321 1.92 -7.94 -11.84
C GLY A 321 2.61 -6.58 -11.76
N VAL A 322 3.95 -6.54 -11.88
CA VAL A 322 4.72 -5.29 -11.82
C VAL A 322 4.59 -4.44 -13.09
N LEU A 323 4.48 -5.06 -14.27
CA LEU A 323 4.27 -4.33 -15.52
C LEU A 323 2.88 -3.68 -15.58
N LEU A 324 1.83 -4.34 -15.11
CA LEU A 324 0.48 -3.75 -15.00
C LEU A 324 0.48 -2.54 -14.06
N TYR A 325 1.23 -2.59 -12.96
CA TYR A 325 1.39 -1.44 -12.07
C TYR A 325 2.10 -0.27 -12.77
N LEU A 326 3.13 -0.53 -13.57
CA LEU A 326 3.79 0.50 -14.39
C LEU A 326 2.84 1.10 -15.44
N CYS A 327 2.04 0.27 -16.13
CA CYS A 327 1.03 0.75 -17.09
C CYS A 327 0.04 1.69 -16.43
N ALA A 328 -0.49 1.27 -15.27
CA ALA A 328 -1.43 2.07 -14.51
C ALA A 328 -0.78 3.34 -13.94
N GLY A 329 0.50 3.29 -13.58
CA GLY A 329 1.27 4.39 -13.00
C GLY A 329 1.70 5.43 -14.02
N THR A 330 2.78 5.19 -14.74
CA THR A 330 3.46 6.19 -15.59
C THR A 330 3.87 5.70 -16.97
N ARG A 331 3.57 4.45 -17.33
CA ARG A 331 4.00 3.83 -18.60
C ARG A 331 2.82 3.29 -19.42
N PRO A 332 1.84 4.16 -19.80
CA PRO A 332 0.66 3.72 -20.56
C PRO A 332 1.04 3.18 -21.96
N GLU A 333 2.19 3.58 -22.52
CA GLU A 333 2.66 3.15 -23.84
C GLU A 333 2.96 1.65 -23.93
N ILE A 334 3.27 0.97 -22.79
CA ILE A 334 3.47 -0.49 -22.79
C ILE A 334 2.15 -1.26 -22.60
N SER A 335 1.02 -0.60 -22.38
CA SER A 335 -0.26 -1.26 -22.01
C SER A 335 -0.74 -2.27 -23.01
N TYR A 336 -0.57 -2.00 -24.32
CA TYR A 336 -0.97 -2.93 -25.38
C TYR A 336 -0.15 -4.25 -25.32
N ALA A 337 1.18 -4.12 -25.24
CA ALA A 337 2.08 -5.26 -25.18
C ALA A 337 1.82 -6.11 -23.92
N VAL A 338 1.72 -5.46 -22.77
CA VAL A 338 1.41 -6.09 -21.49
C VAL A 338 0.05 -6.77 -21.54
N GLY A 339 -0.99 -6.08 -22.05
CA GLY A 339 -2.34 -6.66 -22.21
C GLY A 339 -2.41 -7.86 -23.16
N ARG A 340 -1.55 -7.90 -24.19
CA ARG A 340 -1.43 -9.08 -25.08
C ARG A 340 -0.82 -10.27 -24.35
N LEU A 341 0.24 -10.06 -23.60
CA LEU A 341 0.99 -11.11 -22.90
C LEU A 341 0.26 -11.62 -21.64
N THR A 342 -0.48 -10.78 -20.94
CA THR A 342 -1.27 -11.18 -19.76
C THR A 342 -2.36 -12.22 -20.08
N ARG A 343 -2.82 -12.33 -21.32
CA ARG A 343 -3.77 -13.37 -21.74
C ARG A 343 -3.21 -14.79 -21.58
N HIS A 344 -1.89 -14.93 -21.48
CA HIS A 344 -1.19 -16.20 -21.38
C HIS A 344 -0.66 -16.50 -19.97
N VAL A 345 -1.09 -15.73 -18.94
CA VAL A 345 -0.58 -15.84 -17.56
C VAL A 345 -0.91 -17.20 -16.92
N ALA A 346 -2.02 -17.84 -17.32
CA ALA A 346 -2.43 -19.14 -16.77
C ALA A 346 -1.62 -20.32 -17.33
N SER A 347 -1.04 -20.20 -18.54
CA SER A 347 -0.28 -21.26 -19.19
C SER A 347 0.75 -20.65 -20.15
N PRO A 348 1.79 -19.99 -19.62
CA PRO A 348 2.78 -19.31 -20.45
C PRO A 348 3.77 -20.28 -21.08
N THR A 349 4.22 -19.97 -22.30
CA THR A 349 5.28 -20.69 -23.00
C THR A 349 6.61 -19.95 -22.94
N VAL A 350 7.72 -20.62 -23.29
CA VAL A 350 9.03 -20.01 -23.43
C VAL A 350 9.01 -18.84 -24.42
N GLY A 351 8.20 -18.91 -25.48
CA GLY A 351 8.01 -17.82 -26.43
C GLY A 351 7.33 -16.60 -25.81
N HIS A 352 6.36 -16.80 -24.92
CA HIS A 352 5.72 -15.71 -24.18
C HIS A 352 6.71 -15.01 -23.24
N LEU A 353 7.55 -15.76 -22.53
CA LEU A 353 8.56 -15.20 -21.63
C LEU A 353 9.64 -14.44 -22.43
N ALA A 354 10.05 -14.95 -23.58
CA ALA A 354 10.99 -14.26 -24.48
C ALA A 354 10.41 -12.92 -24.98
N ALA A 355 9.14 -12.91 -25.37
CA ALA A 355 8.46 -11.68 -25.80
C ALA A 355 8.25 -10.67 -24.66
N ALA A 356 8.13 -11.13 -23.42
CA ALA A 356 8.00 -10.25 -22.25
C ALA A 356 9.32 -9.55 -21.84
N LYS A 357 10.46 -10.07 -22.33
CA LYS A 357 11.81 -9.49 -22.10
C LYS A 357 12.16 -8.37 -23.09
N MET A 358 11.36 -8.15 -24.11
CA MET A 358 11.58 -7.08 -25.08
C MET A 358 11.18 -5.73 -24.51
#